data_444055580ade594076c115629d8d3158
#
_entry.id   444055580ade594076c115629d8d3158
#
_cell.length_a   1.000
_cell.length_b   1.000
_cell.length_c   1.000
_cell.angle_alpha   90.00
_cell.angle_beta   90.00
_cell.angle_gamma   90.00
#
_symmetry.space_group_name_H-M   'P 1'
#
loop_
_entity.id
_entity.type
_entity.pdbx_description
1 polymer ?
#
loop_
_entity_poly.entity_id
_entity_poly.type
_entity_poly.pdbx_seq_one_letter_code
_entity_poly.pdbx_strand_id
1 'polypeptide(L)'
;MGNAQPMAGADSERLFAAGVACICCEAWPMAYVCFERSAREDAPTRYNQALCCFHVEWYEESYRLLAESERLLDIQSAGISGPGVTSAPRRQLPEAFRRWDTDGELPRCPLLPETPRDDALTLILRLRAEAAFRLGRCEEVRTIAARLGHRYEHLENLLKTIDR
;
A
#
# COMPACT_ATOMS: atom_id res chain seq x y z
N MET A 1 39.59 -8.85 -2.98
CA MET A 1 38.27 -9.46 -2.73
C MET A 1 37.26 -8.32 -2.61
N GLY A 2 36.48 -8.11 -3.65
CA GLY A 2 35.63 -6.95 -3.79
C GLY A 2 34.32 -7.05 -3.00
N ASN A 3 34.00 -6.02 -2.26
CA ASN A 3 32.71 -5.80 -1.60
C ASN A 3 31.61 -5.60 -2.64
N ALA A 4 30.86 -6.65 -2.98
CA ALA A 4 29.73 -6.59 -3.91
C ALA A 4 28.40 -6.17 -3.26
N GLN A 5 28.36 -5.86 -1.96
CA GLN A 5 27.14 -5.58 -1.21
C GLN A 5 26.52 -4.16 -1.37
N PRO A 6 27.27 -3.06 -1.58
CA PRO A 6 26.61 -1.76 -1.74
C PRO A 6 25.86 -1.58 -3.08
N MET A 7 26.20 -2.34 -4.10
CA MET A 7 25.58 -2.23 -5.45
C MET A 7 24.15 -2.79 -5.47
N ALA A 8 23.90 -3.91 -4.81
CA ALA A 8 22.57 -4.55 -4.79
C ALA A 8 21.49 -3.70 -4.10
N GLY A 9 21.84 -3.00 -3.03
CA GLY A 9 20.90 -2.12 -2.32
C GLY A 9 20.53 -0.88 -3.13
N ALA A 10 21.50 -0.25 -3.80
CA ALA A 10 21.26 0.91 -4.65
C ALA A 10 20.39 0.58 -5.87
N ASP A 11 20.56 -0.59 -6.47
CA ASP A 11 19.72 -1.05 -7.59
C ASP A 11 18.30 -1.37 -7.14
N SER A 12 18.14 -1.97 -5.95
CA SER A 12 16.84 -2.22 -5.32
C SER A 12 16.04 -0.92 -5.10
N GLU A 13 16.68 0.12 -4.56
CA GLU A 13 16.06 1.42 -4.36
C GLU A 13 15.69 2.13 -5.67
N ARG A 14 16.57 2.05 -6.68
CA ARG A 14 16.29 2.60 -8.01
C ARG A 14 15.09 1.92 -8.67
N LEU A 15 15.01 0.60 -8.59
CA LEU A 15 13.87 -0.15 -9.12
C LEU A 15 12.59 0.19 -8.37
N PHE A 16 12.63 0.32 -7.06
CA PHE A 16 11.47 0.77 -6.29
C PHE A 16 11.01 2.18 -6.74
N ALA A 17 11.93 3.13 -6.83
CA ALA A 17 11.63 4.49 -7.30
C ALA A 17 11.07 4.50 -8.75
N ALA A 18 11.62 3.67 -9.64
CA ALA A 18 11.10 3.50 -10.99
C ALA A 18 9.67 2.94 -10.99
N GLY A 19 9.36 1.97 -10.13
CA GLY A 19 8.02 1.44 -9.94
C GLY A 19 7.02 2.52 -9.49
N VAL A 20 7.41 3.36 -8.53
CA VAL A 20 6.61 4.51 -8.09
C VAL A 20 6.36 5.48 -9.25
N ALA A 21 7.38 5.82 -10.04
CA ALA A 21 7.23 6.68 -11.21
C ALA A 21 6.27 6.07 -12.25
N CYS A 22 6.33 4.75 -12.46
CA CYS A 22 5.39 4.03 -13.33
C CYS A 22 3.95 4.11 -12.82
N ILE A 23 3.71 4.02 -11.51
CA ILE A 23 2.38 4.24 -10.91
C ILE A 23 1.86 5.63 -11.26
N CYS A 24 2.70 6.67 -11.15
CA CYS A 24 2.31 8.04 -11.48
C CYS A 24 1.90 8.22 -12.96
N CYS A 25 2.41 7.37 -13.83
CA CYS A 25 2.07 7.33 -15.26
C CYS A 25 0.98 6.30 -15.59
N GLU A 26 0.38 5.67 -14.58
CA GLU A 26 -0.60 4.58 -14.73
C GLU A 26 -0.09 3.37 -15.55
N ALA A 27 1.24 3.20 -15.62
CA ALA A 27 1.89 2.08 -16.28
C ALA A 27 1.95 0.85 -15.33
N TRP A 28 0.78 0.33 -14.93
CA TRP A 28 0.61 -0.68 -13.89
C TRP A 28 1.43 -1.96 -14.09
N PRO A 29 1.45 -2.59 -15.29
CA PRO A 29 2.26 -3.80 -15.50
C PRO A 29 3.76 -3.53 -15.34
N MET A 30 4.25 -2.37 -15.83
CA MET A 30 5.66 -1.99 -15.73
C MET A 30 6.04 -1.69 -14.27
N ALA A 31 5.17 -1.00 -13.53
CA ALA A 31 5.34 -0.75 -12.11
C ALA A 31 5.48 -2.06 -11.33
N TYR A 32 4.60 -3.03 -11.57
CA TYR A 32 4.66 -4.34 -10.94
C TYR A 32 6.02 -5.03 -11.15
N VAL A 33 6.50 -5.07 -12.39
CA VAL A 33 7.81 -5.66 -12.74
C VAL A 33 8.96 -4.95 -12.02
N CYS A 34 8.92 -3.63 -11.91
CA CYS A 34 9.93 -2.87 -11.16
C CYS A 34 9.95 -3.26 -9.68
N PHE A 35 8.78 -3.39 -9.03
CA PHE A 35 8.69 -3.81 -7.63
C PHE A 35 9.13 -5.27 -7.44
N GLU A 36 8.75 -6.16 -8.34
CA GLU A 36 9.20 -7.55 -8.32
C GLU A 36 10.74 -7.65 -8.41
N ARG A 37 11.32 -6.97 -9.37
CA ARG A 37 12.78 -6.96 -9.59
C ARG A 37 13.56 -6.22 -8.51
N SER A 38 12.94 -5.33 -7.76
CA SER A 38 13.58 -4.68 -6.62
C SER A 38 13.94 -5.66 -5.52
N ALA A 39 13.30 -6.83 -5.51
CA ALA A 39 13.48 -7.91 -4.53
C ALA A 39 13.34 -7.44 -3.07
N ARG A 40 12.56 -6.39 -2.81
CA ARG A 40 12.27 -5.91 -1.46
C ARG A 40 11.13 -6.72 -0.85
N GLU A 41 11.32 -7.12 0.39
CA GLU A 41 10.31 -7.85 1.17
C GLU A 41 9.77 -6.97 2.30
N ASP A 42 9.16 -5.85 1.93
CA ASP A 42 8.60 -4.88 2.87
C ASP A 42 7.14 -4.52 2.54
N ALA A 43 6.46 -3.92 3.50
CA ALA A 43 5.06 -3.56 3.38
C ALA A 43 4.79 -2.60 2.19
N PRO A 44 5.60 -1.54 1.95
CA PRO A 44 5.40 -0.67 0.79
C PRO A 44 5.48 -1.39 -0.55
N THR A 45 6.43 -2.31 -0.72
CA THR A 45 6.58 -3.06 -1.97
C THR A 45 5.36 -3.94 -2.23
N ARG A 46 4.88 -4.68 -1.22
CA ARG A 46 3.69 -5.53 -1.34
C ARG A 46 2.42 -4.73 -1.61
N TYR A 47 2.24 -3.59 -0.94
CA TYR A 47 1.13 -2.69 -1.22
C TYR A 47 1.16 -2.18 -2.67
N ASN A 48 2.31 -1.70 -3.15
CA ASN A 48 2.43 -1.16 -4.49
C ASN A 48 2.22 -2.22 -5.58
N GLN A 49 2.68 -3.45 -5.34
CA GLN A 49 2.35 -4.60 -6.20
C GLN A 49 0.84 -4.88 -6.20
N ALA A 50 0.21 -4.85 -5.03
CA ALA A 50 -1.23 -5.04 -4.90
C ALA A 50 -2.02 -3.95 -5.63
N LEU A 51 -1.57 -2.69 -5.55
CA LEU A 51 -2.19 -1.58 -6.27
C LEU A 51 -2.13 -1.80 -7.79
N CYS A 52 -0.99 -2.27 -8.31
CA CYS A 52 -0.85 -2.63 -9.72
C CYS A 52 -1.81 -3.77 -10.10
N CYS A 53 -1.87 -4.85 -9.32
CA CYS A 53 -2.78 -5.97 -9.55
C CYS A 53 -4.24 -5.51 -9.54
N PHE A 54 -4.61 -4.61 -8.62
CA PHE A 54 -5.96 -4.08 -8.54
C PHE A 54 -6.37 -3.36 -9.83
N HIS A 55 -5.50 -2.52 -10.38
CA HIS A 55 -5.77 -1.75 -11.59
C HIS A 55 -5.79 -2.58 -12.88
N VAL A 56 -5.23 -3.80 -12.86
CA VAL A 56 -5.37 -4.78 -13.96
C VAL A 56 -6.44 -5.84 -13.65
N GLU A 57 -7.30 -5.58 -12.66
CA GLU A 57 -8.44 -6.43 -12.28
C GLU A 57 -8.05 -7.81 -11.71
N TRP A 58 -6.81 -7.99 -11.27
CA TRP A 58 -6.37 -9.19 -10.55
C TRP A 58 -6.67 -9.07 -9.05
N TYR A 59 -7.95 -9.01 -8.73
CA TYR A 59 -8.43 -8.69 -7.38
C TYR A 59 -8.02 -9.71 -6.32
N GLU A 60 -7.98 -11.00 -6.66
CA GLU A 60 -7.57 -12.06 -5.74
C GLU A 60 -6.09 -11.90 -5.34
N GLU A 61 -5.21 -11.67 -6.31
CA GLU A 61 -3.79 -11.44 -6.06
C GLU A 61 -3.55 -10.12 -5.32
N SER A 62 -4.28 -9.06 -5.69
CA SER A 62 -4.26 -7.80 -4.97
C SER A 62 -4.62 -8.00 -3.49
N TYR A 63 -5.71 -8.71 -3.22
CA TYR A 63 -6.17 -9.00 -1.87
C TYR A 63 -5.13 -9.77 -1.06
N ARG A 64 -4.51 -10.80 -1.64
CA ARG A 64 -3.45 -11.60 -1.02
C ARG A 64 -2.23 -10.75 -0.67
N LEU A 65 -1.76 -9.92 -1.60
CA LEU A 65 -0.61 -9.03 -1.40
C LEU A 65 -0.88 -7.96 -0.33
N LEU A 66 -2.12 -7.46 -0.23
CA LEU A 66 -2.51 -6.52 0.83
C LEU A 66 -2.51 -7.16 2.21
N ALA A 67 -2.96 -8.40 2.33
CA ALA A 67 -2.86 -9.14 3.60
C ALA A 67 -1.40 -9.37 4.00
N GLU A 68 -0.52 -9.65 3.05
CA GLU A 68 0.92 -9.77 3.30
C GLU A 68 1.55 -8.43 3.68
N SER A 69 1.16 -7.33 3.02
CA SER A 69 1.62 -5.98 3.35
C SER A 69 1.25 -5.59 4.78
N GLU A 70 0.02 -5.86 5.21
CA GLU A 70 -0.43 -5.61 6.59
C GLU A 70 0.42 -6.41 7.60
N ARG A 71 0.62 -7.70 7.35
CA ARG A 71 1.46 -8.55 8.20
C ARG A 71 2.91 -8.05 8.32
N LEU A 72 3.51 -7.62 7.20
CA LEU A 72 4.87 -7.07 7.19
C LEU A 72 4.95 -5.75 7.95
N LEU A 73 3.93 -4.90 7.87
CA LEU A 73 3.85 -3.65 8.61
C LEU A 73 3.82 -3.90 10.12
N ASP A 74 3.11 -4.92 10.58
CA ASP A 74 3.06 -5.30 11.99
C ASP A 74 4.39 -5.84 12.50
N ILE A 75 5.10 -6.66 11.72
CA ILE A 75 6.42 -7.18 12.06
C ILE A 75 7.45 -6.05 12.18
N GLN A 76 7.46 -5.12 11.24
CA GLN A 76 8.36 -3.97 11.26
C GLN A 76 8.14 -3.09 12.50
N SER A 77 6.88 -2.95 12.93
CA SER A 77 6.52 -2.18 14.14
C SER A 77 6.98 -2.87 15.43
N ALA A 78 6.91 -4.20 15.50
CA ALA A 78 7.33 -4.96 16.68
C ALA A 78 8.86 -4.93 16.88
N GLY A 79 9.64 -4.76 15.81
CA GLY A 79 11.11 -4.66 15.86
C GLY A 79 11.65 -3.29 16.32
N ILE A 80 10.81 -2.24 16.38
CA ILE A 80 11.20 -0.86 16.66
C ILE A 80 10.82 -0.41 18.10
N SER A 81 10.39 -1.32 18.96
CA SER A 81 10.03 -1.02 20.35
C SER A 81 11.27 -0.72 21.21
N GLY A 82 12.01 0.36 20.89
CA GLY A 82 13.04 0.96 21.73
C GLY A 82 12.58 2.35 22.20
N PRO A 83 12.81 2.74 23.48
CA PRO A 83 12.51 4.08 23.94
C PRO A 83 13.47 5.07 23.25
N GLY A 84 12.98 5.89 22.35
CA GLY A 84 13.76 6.95 21.75
C GLY A 84 13.57 7.20 20.25
N VAL A 85 12.60 6.61 19.59
CA VAL A 85 12.27 6.99 18.21
C VAL A 85 11.47 8.29 18.26
N THR A 86 12.19 9.41 18.21
CA THR A 86 11.59 10.69 17.84
C THR A 86 10.96 10.51 16.46
N SER A 87 9.66 10.74 16.38
CA SER A 87 8.93 10.76 15.11
C SER A 87 9.72 11.63 14.12
N ALA A 88 10.22 10.98 13.05
CA ALA A 88 10.82 11.72 11.96
C ALA A 88 9.82 12.79 11.49
N PRO A 89 10.29 14.00 11.11
CA PRO A 89 9.39 15.04 10.65
C PRO A 89 8.56 14.47 9.50
N ARG A 90 7.23 14.58 9.61
CA ARG A 90 6.28 14.20 8.56
C ARG A 90 6.77 14.77 7.24
N ARG A 91 7.47 13.97 6.46
CA ARG A 91 7.68 14.30 5.05
C ARG A 91 6.31 14.28 4.41
N GLN A 92 5.82 15.44 4.08
CA GLN A 92 4.57 15.58 3.37
C GLN A 92 4.72 14.82 2.05
N LEU A 93 3.75 13.94 1.74
CA LEU A 93 3.63 13.32 0.43
C LEU A 93 3.83 14.38 -0.64
N PRO A 94 4.59 14.10 -1.71
CA PRO A 94 4.72 15.03 -2.84
C PRO A 94 3.34 15.52 -3.26
N GLU A 95 3.19 16.80 -3.56
CA GLU A 95 1.90 17.44 -3.88
C GLU A 95 1.12 16.72 -4.99
N ALA A 96 1.84 16.05 -5.90
CA ALA A 96 1.26 15.20 -6.94
C ALA A 96 0.39 14.05 -6.38
N PHE A 97 0.71 13.54 -5.19
CA PHE A 97 -0.02 12.44 -4.54
C PHE A 97 -1.15 12.90 -3.62
N ARG A 98 -1.14 14.16 -3.15
CA ARG A 98 -2.19 14.70 -2.29
C ARG A 98 -3.55 14.78 -2.98
N ARG A 99 -3.58 14.89 -4.30
CA ARG A 99 -4.80 14.94 -5.10
C ARG A 99 -5.46 13.57 -5.25
N TRP A 100 -4.75 12.49 -4.92
CA TRP A 100 -5.20 11.11 -5.09
C TRP A 100 -5.69 10.46 -3.79
N ASP A 101 -5.45 11.11 -2.66
CA ASP A 101 -5.87 10.61 -1.34
C ASP A 101 -7.03 11.44 -0.81
N THR A 102 -8.19 11.28 -1.43
CA THR A 102 -9.45 11.83 -0.93
C THR A 102 -10.19 10.74 -0.14
N ASP A 103 -10.88 11.13 0.92
CA ASP A 103 -11.67 10.21 1.74
C ASP A 103 -12.80 9.53 0.96
N GLY A 104 -13.21 10.12 -0.15
CA GLY A 104 -14.32 9.65 -1.00
C GLY A 104 -13.91 8.71 -2.13
N GLU A 105 -12.63 8.55 -2.42
CA GLU A 105 -12.15 7.82 -3.58
C GLU A 105 -11.28 6.62 -3.20
N LEU A 106 -11.18 5.66 -4.15
CA LEU A 106 -10.26 4.55 -4.07
C LEU A 106 -8.81 5.05 -3.90
N PRO A 107 -8.03 4.49 -2.96
CA PRO A 107 -6.62 4.81 -2.85
C PRO A 107 -5.87 4.49 -4.16
N ARG A 108 -5.22 5.49 -4.73
CA ARG A 108 -4.35 5.36 -5.92
C ARG A 108 -2.90 5.72 -5.62
N CYS A 109 -2.68 6.24 -4.42
CA CYS A 109 -1.39 6.73 -3.98
C CYS A 109 -0.44 5.55 -3.72
N PRO A 110 0.80 5.56 -4.24
CA PRO A 110 1.80 4.57 -3.87
C PRO A 110 2.18 4.72 -2.39
N LEU A 111 2.48 3.60 -1.75
CA LEU A 111 3.01 3.58 -0.40
C LEU A 111 4.53 3.73 -0.44
N LEU A 112 5.06 4.72 0.29
CA LEU A 112 6.49 4.99 0.38
C LEU A 112 7.04 4.44 1.70
N PRO A 113 8.34 4.06 1.76
CA PRO A 113 8.95 3.51 2.97
C PRO A 113 8.90 4.44 4.18
N GLU A 114 8.90 5.76 3.97
CA GLU A 114 8.82 6.79 5.00
C GLU A 114 7.39 7.13 5.45
N THR A 115 6.37 6.50 4.88
CA THR A 115 4.98 6.74 5.28
C THR A 115 4.76 6.31 6.73
N PRO A 116 4.16 7.17 7.58
CA PRO A 116 3.84 6.80 8.95
C PRO A 116 2.98 5.52 9.01
N ARG A 117 3.21 4.68 10.02
CA ARG A 117 2.55 3.37 10.15
C ARG A 117 1.03 3.44 10.05
N ASP A 118 0.42 4.40 10.74
CA ASP A 118 -1.05 4.50 10.79
C ASP A 118 -1.63 4.93 9.44
N ASP A 119 -0.92 5.80 8.72
CA ASP A 119 -1.28 6.21 7.36
C ASP A 119 -1.09 5.03 6.38
N ALA A 120 0.01 4.28 6.51
CA ALA A 120 0.26 3.08 5.72
C ALA A 120 -0.83 2.01 5.96
N LEU A 121 -1.16 1.73 7.22
CA LEU A 121 -2.22 0.79 7.56
C LEU A 121 -3.58 1.21 6.99
N THR A 122 -3.88 2.50 7.04
CA THR A 122 -5.11 3.05 6.48
C THR A 122 -5.20 2.82 4.96
N LEU A 123 -4.12 3.09 4.22
CA LEU A 123 -4.08 2.84 2.78
C LEU A 123 -4.25 1.35 2.44
N ILE A 124 -3.54 0.48 3.16
CA ILE A 124 -3.61 -0.98 3.00
C ILE A 124 -5.05 -1.46 3.22
N LEU A 125 -5.67 -1.06 4.32
CA LEU A 125 -7.03 -1.50 4.67
C LEU A 125 -8.08 -0.96 3.70
N ARG A 126 -7.99 0.28 3.27
CA ARG A 126 -8.93 0.88 2.30
C ARG A 126 -8.87 0.16 0.95
N LEU A 127 -7.67 -0.09 0.42
CA LEU A 127 -7.53 -0.83 -0.84
C LEU A 127 -7.97 -2.29 -0.69
N ARG A 128 -7.70 -2.92 0.47
CA ARG A 128 -8.14 -4.28 0.77
C ARG A 128 -9.66 -4.39 0.84
N ALA A 129 -10.34 -3.40 1.41
CA ALA A 129 -11.80 -3.35 1.43
C ALA A 129 -12.39 -3.29 0.01
N GLU A 130 -11.81 -2.48 -0.86
CA GLU A 130 -12.22 -2.42 -2.27
C GLU A 130 -11.99 -3.74 -3.00
N ALA A 131 -10.81 -4.35 -2.84
CA ALA A 131 -10.53 -5.67 -3.42
C ALA A 131 -11.51 -6.74 -2.90
N ALA A 132 -11.80 -6.74 -1.59
CA ALA A 132 -12.80 -7.62 -0.98
C ALA A 132 -14.20 -7.40 -1.57
N PHE A 133 -14.59 -6.14 -1.78
CA PHE A 133 -15.85 -5.80 -2.42
C PHE A 133 -15.94 -6.35 -3.85
N ARG A 134 -14.89 -6.19 -4.66
CA ARG A 134 -14.83 -6.75 -6.02
C ARG A 134 -14.90 -8.27 -6.04
N LEU A 135 -14.45 -8.93 -4.98
CA LEU A 135 -14.52 -10.38 -4.79
C LEU A 135 -15.83 -10.87 -4.13
N GLY A 136 -16.76 -9.97 -3.82
CA GLY A 136 -18.02 -10.30 -3.14
C GLY A 136 -17.87 -10.67 -1.66
N ARG A 137 -16.73 -10.34 -1.04
CA ARG A 137 -16.43 -10.64 0.38
C ARG A 137 -17.00 -9.56 1.31
N CYS A 138 -18.33 -9.43 1.34
CA CYS A 138 -19.02 -8.33 2.01
C CYS A 138 -18.71 -8.23 3.50
N GLU A 139 -18.58 -9.36 4.21
CA GLU A 139 -18.29 -9.37 5.65
C GLU A 139 -16.91 -8.80 5.97
N GLU A 140 -15.94 -8.99 5.07
CA GLU A 140 -14.61 -8.39 5.23
C GLU A 140 -14.63 -6.88 5.05
N VAL A 141 -15.44 -6.39 4.11
CA VAL A 141 -15.63 -4.94 3.94
C VAL A 141 -16.20 -4.32 5.22
N ARG A 142 -17.23 -4.97 5.83
CA ARG A 142 -17.81 -4.52 7.10
C ARG A 142 -16.79 -4.53 8.24
N THR A 143 -16.00 -5.59 8.34
CA THR A 143 -14.93 -5.70 9.34
C THR A 143 -13.88 -4.61 9.20
N ILE A 144 -13.43 -4.32 7.99
CA ILE A 144 -12.44 -3.28 7.71
C ILE A 144 -13.03 -1.89 8.02
N ALA A 145 -14.25 -1.61 7.60
CA ALA A 145 -14.91 -0.34 7.91
C ALA A 145 -15.02 -0.09 9.42
N ALA A 146 -15.40 -1.11 10.19
CA ALA A 146 -15.43 -1.05 11.65
C ALA A 146 -14.03 -0.79 12.25
N ARG A 147 -12.99 -1.47 11.77
CA ARG A 147 -11.59 -1.26 12.21
C ARG A 147 -11.12 0.19 11.95
N LEU A 148 -11.56 0.81 10.87
CA LEU A 148 -11.25 2.19 10.52
C LEU A 148 -12.23 3.20 11.13
N GLY A 149 -13.17 2.74 11.99
CA GLY A 149 -14.08 3.59 12.75
C GLY A 149 -15.09 4.33 11.89
N HIS A 150 -15.48 3.77 10.74
CA HIS A 150 -16.47 4.36 9.82
C HIS A 150 -16.18 5.82 9.40
N ARG A 151 -14.90 6.18 9.28
CA ARG A 151 -14.47 7.57 9.04
C ARG A 151 -14.31 7.91 7.56
N TYR A 152 -14.26 6.91 6.67
CA TYR A 152 -13.93 7.11 5.26
C TYR A 152 -15.18 6.98 4.40
N GLU A 153 -15.53 8.04 3.68
CA GLU A 153 -16.70 8.09 2.80
C GLU A 153 -16.67 6.98 1.74
N HIS A 154 -15.50 6.66 1.20
CA HIS A 154 -15.31 5.56 0.26
C HIS A 154 -15.86 4.24 0.82
N LEU A 155 -15.49 3.88 2.05
CA LEU A 155 -15.94 2.63 2.68
C LEU A 155 -17.44 2.65 2.98
N GLU A 156 -17.98 3.78 3.42
CA GLU A 156 -19.41 3.93 3.66
C GLU A 156 -20.22 3.78 2.36
N ASN A 157 -19.69 4.21 1.23
CA ASN A 157 -20.31 4.02 -0.07
C ASN A 157 -20.30 2.55 -0.51
N LEU A 158 -19.21 1.80 -0.22
CA LEU A 158 -19.18 0.34 -0.43
C LEU A 158 -20.23 -0.35 0.41
N LEU A 159 -20.37 -0.01 1.71
CA LEU A 159 -21.37 -0.58 2.60
C LEU A 159 -22.80 -0.31 2.11
N LYS A 160 -23.10 0.91 1.70
CA LYS A 160 -24.42 1.26 1.13
C LYS A 160 -24.74 0.45 -0.15
N THR A 161 -23.69 0.07 -0.90
CA THR A 161 -23.87 -0.75 -2.11
C THR A 161 -24.13 -2.22 -1.76
N ILE A 162 -23.51 -2.72 -0.69
CA ILE A 162 -23.70 -4.09 -0.18
C ILE A 162 -25.10 -4.28 0.41
N ASP A 163 -25.63 -3.25 1.07
CA ASP A 163 -26.90 -3.33 1.83
C ASP A 163 -28.16 -3.03 0.96
N ARG A 164 -27.99 -2.85 -0.36
CA ARG A 164 -29.06 -2.71 -1.36
C ARG A 164 -29.47 -4.03 -1.95
#